data_895e88435421f5d88328e7d869575cb1
#
_entry.id   895e88435421f5d88328e7d869575cb1
#
_cell.length_a   1.000
_cell.length_b   1.000
_cell.length_c   1.000
_cell.angle_alpha   90.00
_cell.angle_beta   90.00
_cell.angle_gamma   90.00
#
_symmetry.space_group_name_H-M   'P 1'
#
loop_
_entity.id
_entity.type
_entity.pdbx_description
1 polymer ?
#
loop_
_entity_poly.entity_id
_entity_poly.type
_entity_poly.pdbx_seq_one_letter_code
_entity_poly.pdbx_strand_id
1 'polypeptide(L)'
;MELIITHMFQNVNIVFQYWSDMSKKIINITAKLDRFVLKNRMVIAALLAMQQTLPLLAICVYAQLISQLILSPNALFVTLFNWRLRIPATFQLQEMLSLLEVFVLMILAATFTKQYLSIRKVTNTVLPTLTNFLGTYFLFLGKGQTPTYDTSQYLLVILLSFISCESFYFYQKFISRDNPQPFASRFLIWAGFVLLIDVSLHFAIQRSVVRSALSTLLSNNFFTTFIGLVTVSIVAPLLWWLGIGLPHELINNPSTINAVIKNLDTILTNTNATLPYPTNLYSVYTAFSLFGGVGSTLAISFILLFSVRKKRQHLGMLSLLPSLFNSNQLLYFGLPIFLRPLLLVPMIMTSLLGTLIGYTAIVTHLIKPATLSTPNTTPSSLIGFLGSNDSWSLLITTIIFALSVIIYRPFIAIETSEVSYEK
;
A
#
# COMPACT_ATOMS: atom_id res chain seq x y z
N MET A 1 30.53 -38.20 -0.08
CA MET A 1 30.13 -36.81 0.20
C MET A 1 30.12 -35.96 -1.09
N GLU A 2 31.11 -36.01 -1.96
CA GLU A 2 31.12 -35.27 -3.24
C GLU A 2 29.98 -35.63 -4.20
N LEU A 3 29.62 -36.90 -4.33
CA LEU A 3 28.50 -37.32 -5.18
C LEU A 3 27.13 -36.79 -4.73
N ILE A 4 26.90 -36.65 -3.43
CA ILE A 4 25.67 -36.08 -2.87
C ILE A 4 25.61 -34.57 -3.11
N ILE A 5 26.76 -33.90 -2.97
CA ILE A 5 26.88 -32.45 -3.22
C ILE A 5 26.67 -32.16 -4.71
N THR A 6 27.26 -32.95 -5.60
CA THR A 6 27.09 -32.80 -7.06
C THR A 6 25.63 -33.05 -7.49
N HIS A 7 24.96 -34.05 -6.92
CA HIS A 7 23.54 -34.32 -7.18
C HIS A 7 22.62 -33.20 -6.64
N MET A 8 22.95 -32.62 -5.46
CA MET A 8 22.22 -31.46 -4.95
C MET A 8 22.40 -30.25 -5.87
N PHE A 9 23.61 -29.96 -6.34
CA PHE A 9 23.87 -28.87 -7.27
C PHE A 9 23.20 -29.08 -8.63
N GLN A 10 23.14 -30.28 -9.17
CA GLN A 10 22.39 -30.59 -10.38
C GLN A 10 20.86 -30.38 -10.19
N ASN A 11 20.31 -30.84 -9.09
CA ASN A 11 18.90 -30.65 -8.78
C ASN A 11 18.56 -29.16 -8.57
N VAL A 12 19.41 -28.40 -7.91
CA VAL A 12 19.27 -26.95 -7.75
C VAL A 12 19.30 -26.24 -9.12
N ASN A 13 20.22 -26.63 -10.02
CA ASN A 13 20.28 -26.07 -11.37
C ASN A 13 19.03 -26.41 -12.22
N ILE A 14 18.49 -27.62 -12.10
CA ILE A 14 17.26 -28.01 -12.79
C ILE A 14 16.06 -27.19 -12.26
N VAL A 15 15.95 -27.03 -10.95
CA VAL A 15 14.90 -26.21 -10.32
C VAL A 15 15.05 -24.75 -10.75
N PHE A 16 16.27 -24.24 -10.83
CA PHE A 16 16.55 -22.86 -11.27
C PHE A 16 16.22 -22.65 -12.75
N GLN A 17 16.48 -23.64 -13.60
CA GLN A 17 16.13 -23.62 -15.02
C GLN A 17 14.60 -23.68 -15.23
N TYR A 18 13.92 -24.57 -14.52
CA TYR A 18 12.46 -24.64 -14.52
C TYR A 18 11.80 -23.34 -14.06
N TRP A 19 12.34 -22.75 -12.98
CA TRP A 19 11.89 -21.44 -12.49
C TRP A 19 12.14 -20.34 -13.53
N SER A 20 13.29 -20.33 -14.19
CA SER A 20 13.60 -19.37 -15.26
C SER A 20 12.61 -19.45 -16.43
N ASP A 21 12.25 -20.65 -16.87
CA ASP A 21 11.34 -20.82 -18.01
C ASP A 21 9.89 -20.56 -17.64
N MET A 22 9.46 -20.95 -16.44
CA MET A 22 8.13 -20.66 -15.92
C MET A 22 7.97 -19.14 -15.67
N SER A 23 8.97 -18.51 -15.09
CA SER A 23 8.97 -17.05 -14.86
C SER A 23 8.88 -16.29 -16.18
N LYS A 24 9.60 -16.68 -17.24
CA LYS A 24 9.52 -16.07 -18.57
C LYS A 24 8.12 -16.14 -19.16
N LYS A 25 7.42 -17.29 -19.03
CA LYS A 25 6.02 -17.43 -19.49
C LYS A 25 5.08 -16.51 -18.74
N ILE A 26 5.15 -16.50 -17.40
CA ILE A 26 4.31 -15.64 -16.55
C ILE A 26 4.57 -14.17 -16.89
N ILE A 27 5.82 -13.77 -16.98
CA ILE A 27 6.24 -12.42 -17.31
C ILE A 27 5.72 -12.00 -18.70
N ASN A 28 5.80 -12.86 -19.71
CA ASN A 28 5.30 -12.54 -21.06
C ASN A 28 3.78 -12.35 -21.06
N ILE A 29 3.03 -13.13 -20.30
CA ILE A 29 1.58 -12.99 -20.17
C ILE A 29 1.25 -11.69 -19.43
N THR A 30 1.91 -11.45 -18.29
CA THR A 30 1.66 -10.24 -17.49
C THR A 30 2.07 -8.96 -18.22
N ALA A 31 3.16 -8.96 -18.99
CA ALA A 31 3.58 -7.84 -19.81
C ALA A 31 2.57 -7.56 -20.96
N LYS A 32 1.99 -8.61 -21.57
CA LYS A 32 0.91 -8.42 -22.56
C LYS A 32 -0.33 -7.78 -21.94
N LEU A 33 -0.73 -8.25 -20.74
CA LEU A 33 -1.85 -7.68 -19.99
C LEU A 33 -1.56 -6.23 -19.57
N ASP A 34 -0.35 -5.94 -19.12
CA ASP A 34 0.09 -4.59 -18.75
C ASP A 34 -0.02 -3.62 -19.94
N ARG A 35 0.45 -4.01 -21.12
CA ARG A 35 0.31 -3.23 -22.36
C ARG A 35 -1.16 -3.01 -22.75
N PHE A 36 -2.03 -3.97 -22.48
CA PHE A 36 -3.47 -3.81 -22.75
C PHE A 36 -4.09 -2.79 -21.80
N VAL A 37 -3.77 -2.87 -20.50
CA VAL A 37 -4.25 -1.93 -19.48
C VAL A 37 -3.72 -0.52 -19.73
N LEU A 38 -2.46 -0.40 -20.14
CA LEU A 38 -1.82 0.89 -20.48
C LEU A 38 -2.38 1.55 -21.75
N LYS A 39 -3.29 0.90 -22.52
CA LYS A 39 -4.04 1.57 -23.60
C LYS A 39 -5.24 2.37 -23.06
N ASN A 40 -5.67 2.12 -21.84
CA ASN A 40 -6.81 2.82 -21.25
C ASN A 40 -6.40 4.24 -20.83
N ARG A 41 -7.11 5.24 -21.34
CA ARG A 41 -6.87 6.67 -21.08
C ARG A 41 -6.95 7.02 -19.58
N MET A 42 -7.89 6.40 -18.86
CA MET A 42 -8.03 6.57 -17.41
C MET A 42 -6.77 6.13 -16.69
N VAL A 43 -6.24 4.96 -17.01
CA VAL A 43 -5.04 4.40 -16.38
C VAL A 43 -3.83 5.27 -16.68
N ILE A 44 -3.63 5.67 -17.93
CA ILE A 44 -2.51 6.57 -18.31
C ILE A 44 -2.58 7.88 -17.52
N ALA A 45 -3.76 8.50 -17.45
CA ALA A 45 -3.96 9.75 -16.71
C ALA A 45 -3.67 9.56 -15.21
N ALA A 46 -4.09 8.45 -14.61
CA ALA A 46 -3.84 8.14 -13.21
C ALA A 46 -2.34 7.96 -12.92
N LEU A 47 -1.63 7.21 -13.78
CA LEU A 47 -0.19 6.97 -13.63
C LEU A 47 0.62 8.28 -13.77
N LEU A 48 0.27 9.13 -14.74
CA LEU A 48 0.90 10.44 -14.91
C LEU A 48 0.61 11.38 -13.72
N ALA A 49 -0.62 11.38 -13.22
CA ALA A 49 -1.01 12.16 -12.06
C ALA A 49 -0.24 11.72 -10.79
N MET A 50 -0.12 10.42 -10.56
CA MET A 50 0.65 9.87 -9.45
C MET A 50 2.12 10.29 -9.52
N GLN A 51 2.75 10.20 -10.68
CA GLN A 51 4.15 10.64 -10.84
C GLN A 51 4.34 12.14 -10.60
N GLN A 52 3.36 12.97 -10.99
CA GLN A 52 3.42 14.42 -10.76
C GLN A 52 3.21 14.80 -9.29
N THR A 53 2.43 14.02 -8.55
CA THR A 53 2.18 14.25 -7.12
C THR A 53 3.27 13.67 -6.22
N LEU A 54 4.17 12.84 -6.75
CA LEU A 54 5.23 12.15 -5.98
C LEU A 54 6.08 13.08 -5.10
N PRO A 55 6.54 14.26 -5.55
CA PRO A 55 7.37 15.13 -4.70
C PRO A 55 6.65 15.61 -3.44
N LEU A 56 5.37 15.98 -3.57
CA LEU A 56 4.56 16.39 -2.42
C LEU A 56 4.27 15.22 -1.49
N LEU A 57 3.94 14.06 -2.07
CA LEU A 57 3.76 12.83 -1.30
C LEU A 57 5.02 12.46 -0.53
N ALA A 58 6.21 12.66 -1.11
CA ALA A 58 7.47 12.37 -0.42
C ALA A 58 7.63 13.24 0.84
N ILE A 59 7.34 14.54 0.75
CA ILE A 59 7.36 15.44 1.91
C ILE A 59 6.37 14.94 2.98
N CYS A 60 5.15 14.56 2.59
CA CYS A 60 4.13 14.07 3.48
C CYS A 60 4.57 12.78 4.20
N VAL A 61 5.06 11.78 3.45
CA VAL A 61 5.49 10.49 3.98
C VAL A 61 6.67 10.65 4.96
N TYR A 62 7.65 11.49 4.65
CA TYR A 62 8.76 11.73 5.57
C TYR A 62 8.33 12.49 6.82
N ALA A 63 7.43 13.47 6.69
CA ALA A 63 6.88 14.18 7.84
C ALA A 63 6.09 13.25 8.77
N GLN A 64 5.26 12.35 8.19
CA GLN A 64 4.56 11.30 8.94
C GLN A 64 5.53 10.34 9.63
N LEU A 65 6.56 9.89 8.92
CA LEU A 65 7.55 8.98 9.45
C LEU A 65 8.27 9.58 10.66
N ILE A 66 8.68 10.85 10.57
CA ILE A 66 9.28 11.57 11.69
C ILE A 66 8.28 11.68 12.87
N SER A 67 7.03 12.04 12.59
CA SER A 67 5.99 12.12 13.60
C SER A 67 5.75 10.79 14.31
N GLN A 68 5.65 9.71 13.54
CA GLN A 68 5.40 8.37 14.07
C GLN A 68 6.60 7.78 14.82
N LEU A 69 7.84 8.08 14.42
CA LEU A 69 9.04 7.57 15.06
C LEU A 69 9.40 8.30 16.35
N ILE A 70 9.11 9.61 16.43
CA ILE A 70 9.63 10.49 17.50
C ILE A 70 8.50 11.06 18.36
N LEU A 71 7.37 11.46 17.75
CA LEU A 71 6.34 12.25 18.45
C LEU A 71 5.20 11.41 19.03
N SER A 72 4.96 10.21 18.48
CA SER A 72 3.89 9.33 18.97
C SER A 72 4.26 8.75 20.35
N PRO A 73 3.31 8.67 21.31
CA PRO A 73 3.58 8.09 22.65
C PRO A 73 4.08 6.64 22.58
N ASN A 74 3.63 5.89 21.59
CA ASN A 74 4.02 4.49 21.33
C ASN A 74 5.04 4.37 20.19
N ALA A 75 5.81 5.43 19.94
CA ALA A 75 6.84 5.42 18.92
C ALA A 75 7.99 4.48 19.29
N LEU A 76 8.61 3.87 18.27
CA LEU A 76 9.72 2.94 18.46
C LEU A 76 10.86 3.57 19.29
N PHE A 77 11.29 4.79 18.95
CA PHE A 77 12.37 5.47 19.69
C PHE A 77 11.97 5.88 21.10
N VAL A 78 10.71 6.26 21.32
CA VAL A 78 10.20 6.59 22.66
C VAL A 78 10.23 5.36 23.56
N THR A 79 9.84 4.20 23.04
CA THR A 79 9.81 2.94 23.81
C THR A 79 11.22 2.37 24.04
N LEU A 80 12.13 2.44 23.04
CA LEU A 80 13.49 1.90 23.17
C LEU A 80 14.40 2.77 24.02
N PHE A 81 14.33 4.08 23.89
CA PHE A 81 15.24 5.01 24.58
C PHE A 81 14.60 5.74 25.77
N ASN A 82 13.33 5.45 26.07
CA ASN A 82 12.52 6.15 27.08
C ASN A 82 12.54 7.69 26.88
N TRP A 83 12.66 8.14 25.65
CA TRP A 83 12.83 9.54 25.27
C TRP A 83 11.46 10.18 25.05
N ARG A 84 10.90 10.72 26.11
CA ARG A 84 9.62 11.44 26.07
C ARG A 84 9.86 12.91 25.74
N LEU A 85 9.76 13.27 24.50
CA LEU A 85 9.65 14.67 24.10
C LEU A 85 8.29 15.21 24.56
N ARG A 86 8.29 16.01 25.61
CA ARG A 86 7.12 16.78 26.03
C ARG A 86 6.94 17.97 25.07
N ILE A 87 6.39 17.73 23.88
CA ILE A 87 6.06 18.81 22.97
C ILE A 87 4.56 19.09 23.16
N PRO A 88 4.18 20.28 23.73
CA PRO A 88 2.78 20.68 23.87
C PRO A 88 2.03 20.71 22.52
N ALA A 89 2.78 20.79 21.40
CA ALA A 89 2.28 20.90 20.05
C ALA A 89 2.07 19.55 19.31
N THR A 90 2.23 18.40 19.98
CA THR A 90 2.11 17.09 19.31
C THR A 90 0.73 16.88 18.68
N PHE A 91 -0.32 17.34 19.35
CA PHE A 91 -1.69 17.26 18.83
C PHE A 91 -1.87 18.15 17.60
N GLN A 92 -1.43 19.41 17.66
CA GLN A 92 -1.51 20.36 16.53
C GLN A 92 -0.69 19.86 15.33
N LEU A 93 0.46 19.25 15.57
CA LEU A 93 1.31 18.72 14.52
C LEU A 93 0.66 17.52 13.83
N GLN A 94 -0.02 16.63 14.57
CA GLN A 94 -0.78 15.51 13.99
C GLN A 94 -1.95 16.01 13.15
N GLU A 95 -2.66 17.06 13.57
CA GLU A 95 -3.71 17.68 12.77
C GLU A 95 -3.14 18.30 11.48
N MET A 96 -2.00 18.98 11.55
CA MET A 96 -1.34 19.54 10.35
C MET A 96 -0.89 18.42 9.38
N LEU A 97 -0.38 17.31 9.89
CA LEU A 97 0.02 16.17 9.06
C LEU A 97 -1.18 15.53 8.37
N SER A 98 -2.30 15.39 9.08
CA SER A 98 -3.52 14.87 8.49
C SER A 98 -4.10 15.78 7.40
N LEU A 99 -4.03 17.09 7.57
CA LEU A 99 -4.37 18.05 6.52
C LEU A 99 -3.45 17.93 5.32
N LEU A 100 -2.15 17.70 5.54
CA LEU A 100 -1.18 17.52 4.46
C LEU A 100 -1.50 16.28 3.62
N GLU A 101 -1.97 15.19 4.23
CA GLU A 101 -2.46 14.01 3.49
C GLU A 101 -3.66 14.34 2.60
N VAL A 102 -4.63 15.09 3.13
CA VAL A 102 -5.78 15.54 2.33
C VAL A 102 -5.32 16.38 1.16
N PHE A 103 -4.36 17.29 1.35
CA PHE A 103 -3.79 18.08 0.25
C PHE A 103 -3.13 17.21 -0.83
N VAL A 104 -2.47 16.11 -0.47
CA VAL A 104 -1.93 15.15 -1.44
C VAL A 104 -3.05 14.56 -2.29
N LEU A 105 -4.17 14.14 -1.68
CA LEU A 105 -5.32 13.61 -2.39
C LEU A 105 -6.00 14.66 -3.28
N MET A 106 -6.13 15.91 -2.80
CA MET A 106 -6.67 17.02 -3.58
C MET A 106 -5.83 17.31 -4.83
N ILE A 107 -4.50 17.32 -4.68
CA ILE A 107 -3.57 17.54 -5.80
C ILE A 107 -3.58 16.34 -6.74
N LEU A 108 -3.73 15.11 -6.23
CA LEU A 108 -3.91 13.93 -7.06
C LEU A 108 -5.17 14.03 -7.92
N ALA A 109 -6.31 14.43 -7.35
CA ALA A 109 -7.56 14.65 -8.08
C ALA A 109 -7.42 15.73 -9.16
N ALA A 110 -6.79 16.86 -8.81
CA ALA A 110 -6.54 17.97 -9.73
C ALA A 110 -5.62 17.58 -10.89
N THR A 111 -4.49 16.93 -10.58
CA THR A 111 -3.53 16.47 -11.61
C THR A 111 -4.14 15.39 -12.49
N PHE A 112 -4.89 14.44 -11.93
CA PHE A 112 -5.63 13.45 -12.69
C PHE A 112 -6.62 14.10 -13.67
N THR A 113 -7.43 15.03 -13.18
CA THR A 113 -8.41 15.77 -13.98
C THR A 113 -7.73 16.49 -15.14
N LYS A 114 -6.66 17.21 -14.86
CA LYS A 114 -5.88 17.93 -15.89
C LYS A 114 -5.33 16.96 -16.95
N GLN A 115 -4.71 15.86 -16.53
CA GLN A 115 -4.13 14.88 -17.45
C GLN A 115 -5.21 14.18 -18.28
N TYR A 116 -6.30 13.75 -17.64
CA TYR A 116 -7.38 13.06 -18.33
C TYR A 116 -8.06 13.93 -19.39
N LEU A 117 -8.41 15.18 -19.04
CA LEU A 117 -9.03 16.12 -19.99
C LEU A 117 -8.06 16.56 -21.09
N SER A 118 -6.75 16.66 -20.82
CA SER A 118 -5.72 16.88 -21.84
C SER A 118 -5.66 15.73 -22.84
N ILE A 119 -5.71 14.48 -22.39
CA ILE A 119 -5.77 13.30 -23.27
C ILE A 119 -7.06 13.29 -24.11
N ARG A 120 -8.16 13.82 -23.57
CA ARG A 120 -9.43 14.01 -24.27
C ARG A 120 -9.46 15.23 -25.19
N LYS A 121 -8.37 16.04 -25.23
CA LYS A 121 -8.24 17.29 -26.00
C LYS A 121 -9.33 18.33 -25.66
N VAL A 122 -9.71 18.40 -24.41
CA VAL A 122 -10.62 19.44 -23.89
C VAL A 122 -9.82 20.72 -23.65
N THR A 123 -10.28 21.84 -24.21
CA THR A 123 -9.56 23.13 -24.14
C THR A 123 -9.66 23.79 -22.78
N ASN A 124 -10.80 23.65 -22.09
CA ASN A 124 -11.02 24.29 -20.80
C ASN A 124 -10.94 23.27 -19.67
N THR A 125 -9.78 23.14 -19.06
CA THR A 125 -9.50 22.18 -17.99
C THR A 125 -9.50 22.81 -16.59
N VAL A 126 -9.46 24.13 -16.50
CA VAL A 126 -9.27 24.86 -15.21
C VAL A 126 -10.43 24.62 -14.27
N LEU A 127 -11.66 24.85 -14.75
CA LEU A 127 -12.85 24.73 -13.90
C LEU A 127 -13.06 23.30 -13.35
N PRO A 128 -13.06 22.24 -14.17
CA PRO A 128 -13.19 20.88 -13.65
C PRO A 128 -12.02 20.48 -12.72
N THR A 129 -10.81 21.00 -12.97
CA THR A 129 -9.67 20.75 -12.09
C THR A 129 -9.89 21.37 -10.69
N LEU A 130 -10.37 22.63 -10.63
CA LEU A 130 -10.70 23.28 -9.37
C LEU A 130 -11.90 22.63 -8.68
N THR A 131 -12.91 22.19 -9.44
CA THR A 131 -14.09 21.51 -8.89
C THR A 131 -13.69 20.20 -8.22
N ASN A 132 -12.88 19.36 -8.89
CA ASN A 132 -12.42 18.09 -8.31
C ASN A 132 -11.44 18.29 -7.14
N PHE A 133 -10.62 19.35 -7.18
CA PHE A 133 -9.78 19.75 -6.05
C PHE A 133 -10.64 20.06 -4.82
N LEU A 134 -11.65 20.91 -4.96
CA LEU A 134 -12.56 21.28 -3.88
C LEU A 134 -13.47 20.12 -3.46
N GLY A 135 -13.96 19.32 -4.41
CA GLY A 135 -14.77 18.13 -4.14
C GLY A 135 -14.03 17.13 -3.25
N THR A 136 -12.76 16.87 -3.56
CA THR A 136 -11.89 16.02 -2.74
C THR A 136 -11.69 16.60 -1.33
N TYR A 137 -11.56 17.92 -1.21
CA TYR A 137 -11.50 18.59 0.10
C TYR A 137 -12.75 18.32 0.93
N PHE A 138 -13.95 18.56 0.37
CA PHE A 138 -15.20 18.31 1.07
C PHE A 138 -15.44 16.83 1.38
N LEU A 139 -14.95 15.94 0.53
CA LEU A 139 -15.09 14.49 0.73
C LEU A 139 -14.32 14.02 1.97
N PHE A 140 -13.12 14.56 2.21
CA PHE A 140 -12.20 14.07 3.25
C PHE A 140 -12.08 14.96 4.47
N LEU A 141 -12.60 16.17 4.46
CA LEU A 141 -12.54 17.07 5.61
C LEU A 141 -13.53 16.66 6.70
N GLY A 142 -13.04 16.00 7.75
CA GLY A 142 -13.83 15.63 8.93
C GLY A 142 -13.81 16.71 10.01
N LYS A 143 -14.95 16.90 10.70
CA LYS A 143 -15.03 17.76 11.88
C LYS A 143 -14.28 17.11 13.06
N GLY A 144 -13.16 17.69 13.49
CA GLY A 144 -12.59 17.51 14.85
C GLY A 144 -12.12 16.12 15.26
N GLN A 145 -12.25 15.12 14.41
CA GLN A 145 -11.55 13.85 14.57
C GLN A 145 -10.34 13.89 13.65
N THR A 146 -9.18 13.56 14.21
CA THR A 146 -8.01 13.27 13.37
C THR A 146 -8.51 12.39 12.23
N PRO A 147 -8.42 12.83 10.98
CA PRO A 147 -8.83 11.99 9.87
C PRO A 147 -8.00 10.73 9.98
N THR A 148 -8.62 9.64 10.37
CA THR A 148 -8.03 8.32 10.24
C THR A 148 -8.08 7.97 8.77
N TYR A 149 -7.32 8.76 7.98
CA TYR A 149 -7.15 8.50 6.58
C TYR A 149 -6.19 7.33 6.47
N ASP A 150 -6.78 6.17 6.32
CA ASP A 150 -6.08 5.14 5.60
C ASP A 150 -5.76 5.72 4.23
N THR A 151 -4.51 5.79 3.90
CA THR A 151 -3.94 6.17 2.60
C THR A 151 -4.48 5.33 1.43
N SER A 152 -5.51 4.63 1.66
CA SER A 152 -6.21 3.59 0.92
C SER A 152 -7.31 4.10 -0.01
N GLN A 153 -7.43 5.41 -0.19
CA GLN A 153 -8.58 5.93 -0.92
C GLN A 153 -8.23 6.48 -2.31
N TYR A 154 -7.07 6.08 -2.84
CA TYR A 154 -6.65 6.51 -4.17
C TYR A 154 -7.63 6.08 -5.26
N LEU A 155 -8.16 4.85 -5.15
CA LEU A 155 -9.19 4.37 -6.08
C LEU A 155 -10.43 5.26 -6.08
N LEU A 156 -10.93 5.60 -4.89
CA LEU A 156 -12.12 6.44 -4.74
C LEU A 156 -11.90 7.82 -5.38
N VAL A 157 -10.77 8.47 -5.07
CA VAL A 157 -10.42 9.78 -5.63
C VAL A 157 -10.33 9.73 -7.16
N ILE A 158 -9.63 8.72 -7.71
CA ILE A 158 -9.47 8.56 -9.15
C ILE A 158 -10.82 8.26 -9.82
N LEU A 159 -11.65 7.39 -9.24
CA LEU A 159 -12.97 7.06 -9.81
C LEU A 159 -13.92 8.25 -9.78
N LEU A 160 -14.02 8.99 -8.67
CA LEU A 160 -14.86 10.18 -8.58
C LEU A 160 -14.40 11.26 -9.55
N SER A 161 -13.09 11.52 -9.60
CA SER A 161 -12.52 12.45 -10.57
C SER A 161 -12.76 12.01 -12.02
N PHE A 162 -12.71 10.72 -12.30
CA PHE A 162 -13.01 10.17 -13.62
C PHE A 162 -14.47 10.38 -14.01
N ILE A 163 -15.41 10.05 -13.11
CA ILE A 163 -16.85 10.24 -13.33
C ILE A 163 -17.17 11.73 -13.54
N SER A 164 -16.58 12.59 -12.73
CA SER A 164 -16.69 14.04 -12.86
C SER A 164 -16.16 14.53 -14.21
N CYS A 165 -15.00 14.05 -14.67
CA CYS A 165 -14.42 14.41 -15.96
C CYS A 165 -15.29 13.95 -17.13
N GLU A 166 -15.81 12.73 -17.09
CA GLU A 166 -16.72 12.24 -18.16
C GLU A 166 -18.02 13.04 -18.16
N SER A 167 -18.60 13.33 -16.99
CA SER A 167 -19.80 14.17 -16.91
C SER A 167 -19.55 15.58 -17.47
N PHE A 168 -18.37 16.17 -17.20
CA PHE A 168 -17.99 17.46 -17.77
C PHE A 168 -17.85 17.41 -19.27
N TYR A 169 -17.21 16.37 -19.81
CA TYR A 169 -17.04 16.18 -21.25
C TYR A 169 -18.38 16.07 -21.96
N PHE A 170 -19.32 15.29 -21.44
CA PHE A 170 -20.67 15.18 -22.00
C PHE A 170 -21.44 16.50 -21.87
N TYR A 171 -21.37 17.15 -20.72
CA TYR A 171 -22.04 18.43 -20.47
C TYR A 171 -21.53 19.54 -21.43
N GLN A 172 -20.21 19.62 -21.62
CA GLN A 172 -19.61 20.57 -22.58
C GLN A 172 -20.08 20.28 -24.00
N LYS A 173 -20.12 19.02 -24.43
CA LYS A 173 -20.56 18.63 -25.76
C LYS A 173 -22.04 18.95 -25.99
N PHE A 174 -22.87 18.81 -24.99
CA PHE A 174 -24.30 19.15 -25.04
C PHE A 174 -24.51 20.67 -25.16
N ILE A 175 -23.83 21.46 -24.34
CA ILE A 175 -24.00 22.93 -24.35
C ILE A 175 -23.39 23.59 -25.59
N SER A 176 -22.24 23.11 -26.04
CA SER A 176 -21.58 23.66 -27.24
C SER A 176 -22.39 23.53 -28.52
N ARG A 177 -23.44 22.66 -28.49
CA ARG A 177 -24.34 22.45 -29.62
C ARG A 177 -25.39 23.54 -29.75
N ASP A 178 -25.76 24.22 -28.64
CA ASP A 178 -26.91 25.11 -28.61
C ASP A 178 -26.55 26.62 -28.50
N ASN A 179 -25.35 27.00 -28.08
CA ASN A 179 -24.96 28.43 -27.98
C ASN A 179 -23.45 28.67 -27.87
N PRO A 180 -22.87 29.58 -28.65
CA PRO A 180 -21.44 29.91 -28.57
C PRO A 180 -21.06 30.90 -27.48
N GLN A 181 -22.00 31.35 -26.63
CA GLN A 181 -21.69 32.36 -25.60
C GLN A 181 -21.17 31.80 -24.27
N PRO A 182 -20.26 32.52 -23.61
CA PRO A 182 -19.54 31.99 -22.48
C PRO A 182 -20.44 32.04 -21.20
N PHE A 183 -20.78 31.06 -20.51
CA PHE A 183 -19.80 30.20 -20.09
C PHE A 183 -19.80 30.02 -18.57
N ALA A 184 -19.79 31.07 -17.73
CA ALA A 184 -19.57 30.92 -16.31
C ALA A 184 -20.78 30.32 -15.54
N SER A 185 -21.99 30.80 -15.80
CA SER A 185 -23.18 30.43 -15.01
C SER A 185 -23.60 28.97 -15.24
N ARG A 186 -23.53 28.48 -16.47
CA ARG A 186 -23.95 27.09 -16.79
C ARG A 186 -23.00 26.05 -16.22
N PHE A 187 -21.67 26.33 -16.26
CA PHE A 187 -20.69 25.45 -15.64
C PHE A 187 -20.71 25.50 -14.11
N LEU A 188 -21.15 26.59 -13.50
CA LEU A 188 -21.37 26.66 -12.07
C LEU A 188 -22.46 25.67 -11.60
N ILE A 189 -23.51 25.47 -12.41
CA ILE A 189 -24.56 24.46 -12.11
C ILE A 189 -23.94 23.06 -12.08
N TRP A 190 -23.14 22.71 -13.09
CA TRP A 190 -22.44 21.43 -13.13
C TRP A 190 -21.49 21.26 -11.92
N ALA A 191 -20.67 22.28 -11.65
CA ALA A 191 -19.72 22.25 -10.52
C ALA A 191 -20.46 22.11 -9.18
N GLY A 192 -21.55 22.85 -8.99
CA GLY A 192 -22.39 22.75 -7.80
C GLY A 192 -22.98 21.35 -7.62
N PHE A 193 -23.42 20.71 -8.70
CA PHE A 193 -23.95 19.34 -8.65
C PHE A 193 -22.86 18.31 -8.28
N VAL A 194 -21.66 18.40 -8.84
CA VAL A 194 -20.53 17.54 -8.49
C VAL A 194 -20.15 17.71 -7.02
N LEU A 195 -20.01 18.95 -6.54
CA LEU A 195 -19.69 19.22 -5.14
C LEU A 195 -20.79 18.72 -4.18
N LEU A 196 -22.06 18.79 -4.58
CA LEU A 196 -23.18 18.25 -3.81
C LEU A 196 -23.12 16.73 -3.67
N ILE A 197 -22.71 16.03 -4.74
CA ILE A 197 -22.47 14.58 -4.72
C ILE A 197 -21.31 14.25 -3.78
N ASP A 198 -20.19 14.97 -3.86
CA ASP A 198 -19.04 14.73 -3.00
C ASP A 198 -19.36 14.93 -1.52
N VAL A 199 -20.10 15.98 -1.18
CA VAL A 199 -20.59 16.23 0.18
C VAL A 199 -21.56 15.12 0.64
N SER A 200 -22.44 14.66 -0.23
CA SER A 200 -23.38 13.57 0.10
C SER A 200 -22.65 12.25 0.36
N LEU A 201 -21.63 11.95 -0.45
CA LEU A 201 -20.75 10.81 -0.25
C LEU A 201 -19.95 10.90 1.05
N HIS A 202 -19.49 12.10 1.42
CA HIS A 202 -18.83 12.32 2.70
C HIS A 202 -19.68 11.83 3.88
N PHE A 203 -20.96 12.23 3.93
CA PHE A 203 -21.88 11.77 4.98
C PHE A 203 -22.15 10.27 4.93
N ALA A 204 -22.12 9.66 3.75
CA ALA A 204 -22.29 8.21 3.59
C ALA A 204 -21.08 7.42 4.08
N ILE A 205 -19.84 7.91 3.80
CA ILE A 205 -18.57 7.26 4.18
C ILE A 205 -18.29 7.42 5.68
N GLN A 206 -18.65 8.54 6.29
CA GLN A 206 -18.44 8.76 7.73
C GLN A 206 -19.24 7.81 8.63
N ARG A 207 -20.28 7.16 8.11
CA ARG A 207 -20.95 6.11 8.88
C ARG A 207 -19.99 4.95 9.06
N SER A 208 -19.50 4.79 10.27
CA SER A 208 -18.51 3.81 10.76
C SER A 208 -18.86 2.32 10.48
N VAL A 209 -19.95 2.05 9.77
CA VAL A 209 -20.45 0.70 9.47
C VAL A 209 -19.44 -0.14 8.69
N VAL A 210 -18.74 0.47 7.71
CA VAL A 210 -17.77 -0.26 6.90
C VAL A 210 -16.55 -0.64 7.75
N ARG A 211 -16.08 0.27 8.59
CA ARG A 211 -14.92 0.04 9.46
C ARG A 211 -15.21 -0.99 10.54
N SER A 212 -16.38 -0.90 11.19
CA SER A 212 -16.79 -1.89 12.19
C SER A 212 -17.03 -3.26 11.56
N ALA A 213 -17.56 -3.33 10.35
CA ALA A 213 -17.72 -4.58 9.62
C ALA A 213 -16.38 -5.22 9.27
N LEU A 214 -15.39 -4.43 8.81
CA LEU A 214 -14.04 -4.92 8.52
C LEU A 214 -13.32 -5.42 9.76
N SER A 215 -13.35 -4.70 10.88
CA SER A 215 -12.74 -5.14 12.12
C SER A 215 -13.39 -6.43 12.65
N THR A 216 -14.72 -6.55 12.53
CA THR A 216 -15.45 -7.76 12.90
C THR A 216 -15.10 -8.93 11.99
N LEU A 217 -14.95 -8.71 10.69
CA LEU A 217 -14.51 -9.74 9.76
C LEU A 217 -13.09 -10.21 10.09
N LEU A 218 -12.15 -9.30 10.32
CA LEU A 218 -10.76 -9.63 10.63
C LEU A 218 -10.58 -10.31 12.00
N SER A 219 -11.50 -10.10 12.93
CA SER A 219 -11.52 -10.77 14.23
C SER A 219 -12.09 -12.19 14.18
N ASN A 220 -12.59 -12.63 13.02
CA ASN A 220 -13.16 -13.96 12.86
C ASN A 220 -12.07 -15.06 12.96
N ASN A 221 -12.41 -16.17 13.59
CA ASN A 221 -11.53 -17.35 13.72
C ASN A 221 -11.10 -17.96 12.38
N PHE A 222 -11.79 -17.65 11.28
CA PHE A 222 -11.38 -18.04 9.93
C PHE A 222 -9.94 -17.59 9.61
N PHE A 223 -9.55 -16.38 10.03
CA PHE A 223 -8.22 -15.84 9.78
C PHE A 223 -7.10 -16.37 10.71
N THR A 224 -7.43 -17.30 11.59
CA THR A 224 -6.45 -18.12 12.33
C THR A 224 -6.16 -19.45 11.63
N THR A 225 -6.95 -19.80 10.61
CA THR A 225 -6.76 -21.00 9.80
C THR A 225 -5.76 -20.76 8.67
N PHE A 226 -5.11 -21.82 8.20
CA PHE A 226 -4.20 -21.75 7.04
C PHE A 226 -4.88 -21.13 5.80
N ILE A 227 -6.10 -21.56 5.49
CA ILE A 227 -6.87 -21.07 4.33
C ILE A 227 -7.15 -19.57 4.48
N GLY A 228 -7.52 -19.12 5.68
CA GLY A 228 -7.76 -17.71 5.95
C GLY A 228 -6.52 -16.84 5.75
N LEU A 229 -5.36 -17.31 6.22
CA LEU A 229 -4.07 -16.63 6.04
C LEU A 229 -3.65 -16.54 4.57
N VAL A 230 -3.83 -17.63 3.82
CA VAL A 230 -3.57 -17.66 2.37
C VAL A 230 -4.52 -16.71 1.63
N THR A 231 -5.79 -16.67 2.03
CA THR A 231 -6.77 -15.73 1.44
C THR A 231 -6.36 -14.29 1.62
N VAL A 232 -5.94 -13.89 2.83
CA VAL A 232 -5.44 -12.52 3.08
C VAL A 232 -4.20 -12.22 2.25
N SER A 233 -3.29 -13.20 2.11
CA SER A 233 -2.06 -13.04 1.32
C SER A 233 -2.29 -12.80 -0.18
N ILE A 234 -3.46 -13.18 -0.69
CA ILE A 234 -3.87 -12.91 -2.07
C ILE A 234 -4.69 -11.62 -2.14
N VAL A 235 -5.66 -11.46 -1.24
CA VAL A 235 -6.60 -10.33 -1.28
C VAL A 235 -5.93 -9.01 -0.94
N ALA A 236 -5.00 -8.99 0.02
CA ALA A 236 -4.33 -7.76 0.41
C ALA A 236 -3.50 -7.10 -0.72
N PRO A 237 -2.65 -7.84 -1.46
CA PRO A 237 -2.00 -7.28 -2.65
C PRO A 237 -2.97 -6.85 -3.75
N LEU A 238 -4.09 -7.56 -3.94
CA LEU A 238 -5.13 -7.17 -4.90
C LEU A 238 -5.78 -5.84 -4.53
N LEU A 239 -6.17 -5.67 -3.26
CA LEU A 239 -6.74 -4.42 -2.78
C LEU A 239 -5.74 -3.27 -2.93
N TRP A 240 -4.50 -3.48 -2.53
CA TRP A 240 -3.46 -2.47 -2.67
C TRP A 240 -3.18 -2.10 -4.12
N TRP A 241 -3.14 -3.07 -5.01
CA TRP A 241 -3.00 -2.84 -6.45
C TRP A 241 -4.13 -2.00 -7.04
N LEU A 242 -5.36 -2.18 -6.54
CA LEU A 242 -6.51 -1.34 -6.88
C LEU A 242 -6.45 0.07 -6.26
N GLY A 243 -5.52 0.35 -5.34
CA GLY A 243 -5.48 1.61 -4.61
C GLY A 243 -6.40 1.66 -3.39
N ILE A 244 -6.76 0.49 -2.87
CA ILE A 244 -7.46 0.30 -1.61
C ILE A 244 -6.44 -0.24 -0.61
N GLY A 245 -6.15 0.50 0.47
CA GLY A 245 -5.18 0.05 1.47
C GLY A 245 -5.72 -1.06 2.36
N LEU A 246 -4.80 -1.63 3.11
CA LEU A 246 -5.17 -2.55 4.17
C LEU A 246 -5.77 -1.79 5.36
N PRO A 247 -6.70 -2.41 6.08
CA PRO A 247 -7.17 -1.86 7.33
C PRO A 247 -6.02 -1.54 8.28
N HIS A 248 -6.08 -0.40 8.92
CA HIS A 248 -5.07 0.09 9.86
C HIS A 248 -4.81 -0.89 11.00
N GLU A 249 -5.84 -1.61 11.40
CA GLU A 249 -5.80 -2.66 12.43
C GLU A 249 -4.81 -3.79 12.10
N LEU A 250 -4.64 -4.12 10.83
CA LEU A 250 -3.71 -5.16 10.38
C LEU A 250 -2.24 -4.72 10.44
N ILE A 251 -1.99 -3.43 10.17
CA ILE A 251 -0.62 -2.93 10.01
C ILE A 251 -0.10 -2.32 11.31
N ASN A 252 -0.90 -1.48 11.97
CA ASN A 252 -0.43 -0.61 13.05
C ASN A 252 -1.03 -0.94 14.41
N ASN A 253 -2.09 -1.73 14.51
CA ASN A 253 -2.72 -2.05 15.78
C ASN A 253 -3.25 -3.49 15.84
N PRO A 254 -2.34 -4.49 15.81
CA PRO A 254 -2.73 -5.91 15.86
C PRO A 254 -3.41 -6.31 17.18
N SER A 255 -3.27 -5.49 18.23
CA SER A 255 -3.87 -5.75 19.54
C SER A 255 -5.41 -5.71 19.54
N THR A 256 -6.04 -5.22 18.49
CA THR A 256 -7.50 -5.27 18.32
C THR A 256 -8.02 -6.62 17.82
N ILE A 257 -7.11 -7.50 17.39
CA ILE A 257 -7.47 -8.83 16.86
C ILE A 257 -7.69 -9.78 18.04
N ASN A 258 -8.88 -10.33 18.17
CA ASN A 258 -9.27 -11.22 19.29
C ASN A 258 -8.30 -12.39 19.52
N ALA A 259 -7.72 -12.95 18.46
CA ALA A 259 -6.75 -14.03 18.59
C ALA A 259 -5.45 -13.58 19.28
N VAL A 260 -4.98 -12.35 19.01
CA VAL A 260 -3.78 -11.78 19.65
C VAL A 260 -4.04 -11.50 21.12
N ILE A 261 -5.21 -10.93 21.45
CA ILE A 261 -5.60 -10.65 22.84
C ILE A 261 -5.66 -11.95 23.65
N LYS A 262 -6.33 -12.99 23.14
CA LYS A 262 -6.42 -14.28 23.83
C LYS A 262 -5.07 -14.96 24.02
N ASN A 263 -4.18 -14.87 23.04
CA ASN A 263 -2.81 -15.38 23.18
C ASN A 263 -2.04 -14.62 24.28
N LEU A 264 -2.17 -13.30 24.30
CA LEU A 264 -1.52 -12.45 25.32
C LEU A 264 -2.06 -12.76 26.72
N ASP A 265 -3.38 -12.86 26.88
CA ASP A 265 -4.01 -13.23 28.15
C ASP A 265 -3.53 -14.59 28.64
N THR A 266 -3.40 -15.57 27.74
CA THR A 266 -2.91 -16.91 28.07
C THR A 266 -1.47 -16.87 28.58
N ILE A 267 -0.58 -16.08 27.98
CA ILE A 267 0.82 -15.94 28.42
C ILE A 267 0.91 -15.22 29.77
N LEU A 268 0.09 -14.19 29.96
CA LEU A 268 0.08 -13.44 31.23
C LEU A 268 -0.46 -14.25 32.41
N THR A 269 -1.38 -15.19 32.14
CA THR A 269 -1.92 -16.09 33.19
C THR A 269 -1.02 -17.29 33.43
N ASN A 270 -0.39 -17.86 32.41
CA ASN A 270 0.52 -19.00 32.54
C ASN A 270 1.53 -19.01 31.38
N THR A 271 2.79 -18.72 31.68
CA THR A 271 3.87 -18.63 30.70
C THR A 271 4.16 -19.93 29.95
N ASN A 272 3.79 -21.08 30.52
CA ASN A 272 3.98 -22.40 29.92
C ASN A 272 2.72 -22.97 29.25
N ALA A 273 1.63 -22.19 29.18
CA ALA A 273 0.40 -22.67 28.56
C ALA A 273 0.53 -22.73 27.02
N THR A 274 -0.12 -23.71 26.45
CA THR A 274 -0.26 -23.81 24.99
C THR A 274 -1.13 -22.66 24.48
N LEU A 275 -0.66 -21.97 23.45
CA LEU A 275 -1.40 -20.83 22.88
C LEU A 275 -2.67 -21.31 22.18
N PRO A 276 -3.82 -20.66 22.41
CA PRO A 276 -5.07 -21.03 21.73
C PRO A 276 -5.02 -20.72 20.21
N TYR A 277 -4.30 -19.69 19.78
CA TYR A 277 -4.18 -19.29 18.37
C TYR A 277 -2.71 -19.00 18.02
N PRO A 278 -1.82 -20.01 17.94
CA PRO A 278 -0.40 -19.78 17.62
C PRO A 278 -0.22 -19.20 16.23
N THR A 279 -1.04 -19.62 15.27
CA THR A 279 -1.08 -19.07 13.91
C THR A 279 -2.26 -18.12 13.78
N ASN A 280 -1.98 -16.85 13.52
CA ASN A 280 -2.99 -15.81 13.32
C ASN A 280 -2.45 -14.72 12.38
N LEU A 281 -3.27 -13.72 12.04
CA LEU A 281 -2.87 -12.63 11.14
C LEU A 281 -1.60 -11.89 11.61
N TYR A 282 -1.45 -11.68 12.90
CA TYR A 282 -0.29 -10.97 13.42
C TYR A 282 0.97 -11.84 13.42
N SER A 283 0.88 -13.05 13.97
CA SER A 283 2.04 -13.94 14.12
C SER A 283 2.58 -14.46 12.79
N VAL A 284 1.74 -14.57 11.75
CA VAL A 284 2.13 -15.09 10.44
C VAL A 284 2.19 -13.98 9.39
N TYR A 285 1.05 -13.32 9.10
CA TYR A 285 0.96 -12.40 7.99
C TYR A 285 1.71 -11.09 8.27
N THR A 286 1.45 -10.43 9.40
CA THR A 286 2.12 -9.17 9.73
C THR A 286 3.61 -9.37 10.00
N ALA A 287 3.99 -10.46 10.67
CA ALA A 287 5.38 -10.72 11.03
C ALA A 287 6.26 -11.16 9.83
N PHE A 288 5.69 -11.90 8.86
CA PHE A 288 6.49 -12.56 7.81
C PHE A 288 6.08 -12.23 6.37
N SER A 289 5.00 -11.46 6.14
CA SER A 289 4.51 -11.15 4.79
C SER A 289 4.51 -9.67 4.45
N LEU A 290 4.52 -8.77 5.44
CA LEU A 290 4.40 -7.32 5.25
C LEU A 290 5.76 -6.57 5.20
N PHE A 291 6.80 -7.13 4.57
CA PHE A 291 8.10 -6.45 4.49
C PHE A 291 8.05 -5.18 3.63
N GLY A 292 8.09 -4.04 4.28
CA GLY A 292 7.98 -2.74 3.63
C GLY A 292 6.57 -2.40 3.19
N GLY A 293 5.57 -3.07 3.77
CA GLY A 293 4.17 -2.98 3.40
C GLY A 293 3.68 -4.16 2.57
N VAL A 294 2.49 -4.02 1.99
CA VAL A 294 1.82 -5.09 1.25
C VAL A 294 2.65 -5.58 0.07
N GLY A 295 2.81 -6.91 -0.04
CA GLY A 295 3.54 -7.54 -1.14
C GLY A 295 5.06 -7.44 -1.00
N SER A 296 5.60 -7.31 0.22
CA SER A 296 7.05 -7.26 0.48
C SER A 296 7.81 -6.22 -0.36
N THR A 297 7.23 -5.01 -0.48
CA THR A 297 7.73 -3.95 -1.36
C THR A 297 9.11 -3.39 -0.97
N LEU A 298 9.60 -3.67 0.24
CA LEU A 298 11.00 -3.37 0.61
C LEU A 298 11.99 -4.00 -0.37
N ALA A 299 11.69 -5.19 -0.90
CA ALA A 299 12.52 -5.84 -1.91
C ALA A 299 12.61 -5.02 -3.21
N ILE A 300 11.52 -4.33 -3.59
CA ILE A 300 11.51 -3.41 -4.74
C ILE A 300 12.46 -2.24 -4.50
N SER A 301 12.34 -1.56 -3.34
CA SER A 301 13.24 -0.45 -2.98
C SER A 301 14.69 -0.87 -3.04
N PHE A 302 14.99 -2.07 -2.51
CA PHE A 302 16.34 -2.63 -2.53
C PHE A 302 16.85 -2.89 -3.95
N ILE A 303 16.06 -3.48 -4.83
CA ILE A 303 16.44 -3.71 -6.24
C ILE A 303 16.67 -2.38 -6.96
N LEU A 304 15.84 -1.38 -6.71
CA LEU A 304 15.96 -0.07 -7.36
C LEU A 304 17.24 0.69 -6.97
N LEU A 305 17.78 0.47 -5.76
CA LEU A 305 19.06 1.06 -5.34
C LEU A 305 20.21 0.70 -6.29
N PHE A 306 20.19 -0.52 -6.85
CA PHE A 306 21.19 -1.03 -7.76
C PHE A 306 20.82 -0.83 -9.24
N SER A 307 19.79 -0.01 -9.51
CA SER A 307 19.37 0.28 -10.89
C SER A 307 20.39 1.16 -11.61
N VAL A 308 20.69 0.82 -12.86
CA VAL A 308 21.58 1.60 -13.73
C VAL A 308 20.98 2.98 -14.06
N ARG A 309 19.64 3.10 -14.08
CA ARG A 309 18.94 4.35 -14.36
C ARG A 309 18.91 5.24 -13.12
N LYS A 310 19.57 6.40 -13.15
CA LYS A 310 19.67 7.35 -12.02
C LYS A 310 18.29 7.72 -11.42
N LYS A 311 17.27 7.99 -12.26
CA LYS A 311 15.92 8.33 -11.79
C LYS A 311 15.32 7.24 -10.88
N ARG A 312 15.55 5.96 -11.21
CA ARG A 312 15.08 4.81 -10.42
C ARG A 312 15.91 4.56 -9.19
N GLN A 313 17.22 4.75 -9.31
CA GLN A 313 18.12 4.68 -8.17
C GLN A 313 17.71 5.73 -7.12
N HIS A 314 17.42 6.98 -7.55
CA HIS A 314 16.89 8.01 -6.64
C HIS A 314 15.57 7.62 -6.01
N LEU A 315 14.66 6.98 -6.76
CA LEU A 315 13.40 6.47 -6.20
C LEU A 315 13.68 5.37 -5.17
N GLY A 316 14.60 4.45 -5.45
CA GLY A 316 15.04 3.42 -4.51
C GLY A 316 15.58 4.02 -3.21
N MET A 317 16.47 5.02 -3.31
CA MET A 317 17.00 5.73 -2.14
C MET A 317 15.90 6.45 -1.36
N LEU A 318 14.99 7.14 -2.06
CA LEU A 318 13.88 7.88 -1.44
C LEU A 318 12.88 6.96 -0.76
N SER A 319 12.61 5.79 -1.32
CA SER A 319 11.61 4.86 -0.79
C SER A 319 12.15 3.87 0.25
N LEU A 320 13.47 3.69 0.35
CA LEU A 320 14.07 2.67 1.22
C LEU A 320 13.70 2.89 2.69
N LEU A 321 13.93 4.09 3.21
CA LEU A 321 13.67 4.41 4.61
C LEU A 321 12.18 4.29 4.95
N PRO A 322 11.23 4.90 4.21
CA PRO A 322 9.81 4.69 4.46
C PRO A 322 9.39 3.22 4.33
N SER A 323 9.90 2.49 3.35
CA SER A 323 9.57 1.06 3.19
C SER A 323 10.10 0.22 4.36
N LEU A 324 11.24 0.56 4.97
CA LEU A 324 11.72 -0.12 6.16
C LEU A 324 10.70 -0.01 7.32
N PHE A 325 9.99 1.11 7.40
CA PHE A 325 8.93 1.37 8.38
C PHE A 325 7.51 1.12 7.84
N ASN A 326 7.38 0.19 6.92
CA ASN A 326 6.11 -0.30 6.36
C ASN A 326 5.30 0.71 5.54
N SER A 327 5.90 1.83 5.13
CA SER A 327 5.26 2.80 4.23
C SER A 327 5.73 2.60 2.79
N ASN A 328 4.87 2.04 1.95
CA ASN A 328 5.17 1.77 0.54
C ASN A 328 4.55 2.78 -0.44
N GLN A 329 4.00 3.88 0.06
CA GLN A 329 3.31 4.89 -0.74
C GLN A 329 4.21 5.52 -1.81
N LEU A 330 5.49 5.80 -1.47
CA LEU A 330 6.45 6.37 -2.42
C LEU A 330 6.73 5.43 -3.58
N LEU A 331 6.80 4.12 -3.33
CA LEU A 331 6.91 3.13 -4.39
C LEU A 331 5.65 3.06 -5.24
N TYR A 332 4.48 3.14 -4.60
CA TYR A 332 3.19 3.08 -5.28
C TYR A 332 3.02 4.21 -6.29
N PHE A 333 3.47 5.41 -5.99
CA PHE A 333 3.43 6.58 -6.87
C PHE A 333 4.63 6.66 -7.83
N GLY A 334 5.81 6.30 -7.38
CA GLY A 334 7.04 6.42 -8.15
C GLY A 334 7.26 5.33 -9.19
N LEU A 335 6.93 4.08 -8.81
CA LEU A 335 6.72 2.96 -9.73
C LEU A 335 5.22 2.79 -9.86
N PRO A 336 4.54 3.45 -10.79
CA PRO A 336 3.09 3.45 -10.78
C PRO A 336 2.54 2.00 -10.76
N ILE A 337 2.22 1.52 -9.55
CA ILE A 337 1.75 0.14 -9.30
C ILE A 337 0.26 0.02 -9.62
N PHE A 338 -0.47 1.14 -9.51
CA PHE A 338 -1.90 1.22 -9.71
C PHE A 338 -2.35 0.55 -11.01
N LEU A 339 -3.21 -0.45 -10.91
CA LEU A 339 -3.78 -1.22 -12.02
C LEU A 339 -2.75 -1.84 -12.99
N ARG A 340 -1.50 -2.05 -12.57
CA ARG A 340 -0.47 -2.68 -13.40
C ARG A 340 -0.31 -4.17 -13.08
N PRO A 341 -0.77 -5.08 -13.94
CA PRO A 341 -0.70 -6.54 -13.71
C PRO A 341 0.73 -7.07 -13.57
N LEU A 342 1.70 -6.40 -14.22
CA LEU A 342 3.10 -6.79 -14.17
C LEU A 342 3.66 -6.79 -12.73
N LEU A 343 3.22 -5.85 -11.90
CA LEU A 343 3.68 -5.73 -10.51
C LEU A 343 2.78 -6.49 -9.53
N LEU A 344 1.50 -6.72 -9.88
CA LEU A 344 0.56 -7.47 -9.04
C LEU A 344 1.03 -8.92 -8.79
N VAL A 345 1.49 -9.59 -9.84
CA VAL A 345 1.86 -11.03 -9.74
C VAL A 345 3.01 -11.24 -8.75
N PRO A 346 4.16 -10.55 -8.81
CA PRO A 346 5.20 -10.72 -7.81
C PRO A 346 4.74 -10.29 -6.41
N MET A 347 3.85 -9.30 -6.27
CA MET A 347 3.29 -8.92 -4.96
C MET A 347 2.51 -10.06 -4.32
N ILE A 348 1.65 -10.75 -5.08
CA ILE A 348 0.92 -11.92 -4.59
C ILE A 348 1.89 -13.06 -4.25
N MET A 349 2.87 -13.33 -5.13
CA MET A 349 3.84 -14.41 -4.93
C MET A 349 4.66 -14.22 -3.67
N THR A 350 5.17 -13.00 -3.43
CA THR A 350 5.99 -12.71 -2.23
C THR A 350 5.17 -12.73 -0.96
N SER A 351 3.93 -12.22 -1.01
CA SER A 351 3.01 -12.28 0.13
C SER A 351 2.64 -13.72 0.50
N LEU A 352 2.34 -14.56 -0.48
CA LEU A 352 2.09 -16.00 -0.28
C LEU A 352 3.32 -16.70 0.28
N LEU A 353 4.49 -16.44 -0.29
CA LEU A 353 5.75 -17.05 0.15
C LEU A 353 6.05 -16.73 1.62
N GLY A 354 5.92 -15.46 2.02
CA GLY A 354 6.10 -15.04 3.41
C GLY A 354 5.14 -15.75 4.35
N THR A 355 3.85 -15.83 3.97
CA THR A 355 2.82 -16.52 4.76
C THR A 355 3.08 -18.03 4.85
N LEU A 356 3.44 -18.70 3.75
CA LEU A 356 3.71 -20.14 3.75
C LEU A 356 4.94 -20.48 4.61
N ILE A 357 6.04 -19.73 4.46
CA ILE A 357 7.25 -19.98 5.25
C ILE A 357 7.00 -19.66 6.73
N GLY A 358 6.37 -18.51 7.04
CA GLY A 358 6.05 -18.14 8.42
C GLY A 358 5.12 -19.13 9.09
N TYR A 359 4.05 -19.55 8.39
CA TYR A 359 3.12 -20.55 8.89
C TYR A 359 3.80 -21.90 9.19
N THR A 360 4.55 -22.44 8.21
CA THR A 360 5.25 -23.71 8.38
C THR A 360 6.28 -23.65 9.51
N ALA A 361 7.02 -22.56 9.63
CA ALA A 361 8.00 -22.38 10.70
C ALA A 361 7.38 -22.36 12.10
N ILE A 362 6.19 -21.78 12.26
CA ILE A 362 5.46 -21.81 13.54
C ILE A 362 4.88 -23.19 13.83
N VAL A 363 4.24 -23.83 12.84
CA VAL A 363 3.61 -25.15 13.01
C VAL A 363 4.63 -26.24 13.29
N THR A 364 5.82 -26.15 12.70
CA THR A 364 6.93 -27.09 12.97
C THR A 364 7.70 -26.77 14.25
N HIS A 365 7.25 -25.76 15.01
CA HIS A 365 7.94 -25.29 16.22
C HIS A 365 9.40 -24.86 16.01
N LEU A 366 9.77 -24.51 14.76
CA LEU A 366 11.08 -23.96 14.44
C LEU A 366 11.25 -22.57 15.06
N ILE A 367 10.16 -21.80 15.13
CA ILE A 367 10.08 -20.49 15.75
C ILE A 367 8.87 -20.40 16.68
N LYS A 368 8.98 -19.54 17.69
CA LYS A 368 7.84 -19.19 18.54
C LYS A 368 6.92 -18.21 17.81
N PRO A 369 5.60 -18.32 17.97
CA PRO A 369 4.67 -17.34 17.40
C PRO A 369 4.86 -15.96 18.06
N ALA A 370 4.68 -14.89 17.26
CA ALA A 370 4.68 -13.53 17.79
C ALA A 370 3.40 -13.29 18.60
N THR A 371 3.55 -13.03 19.89
CA THR A 371 2.44 -12.89 20.85
C THR A 371 2.44 -11.52 21.53
N LEU A 372 3.61 -10.87 21.60
CA LEU A 372 3.74 -9.53 22.16
C LEU A 372 3.51 -8.48 21.09
N SER A 373 2.66 -7.50 21.37
CA SER A 373 2.48 -6.36 20.48
C SER A 373 3.77 -5.53 20.44
N THR A 374 4.26 -5.30 19.23
CA THR A 374 5.42 -4.44 19.01
C THR A 374 5.01 -2.97 18.97
N PRO A 375 5.93 -2.03 19.29
CA PRO A 375 5.68 -0.61 19.15
C PRO A 375 5.23 -0.26 17.71
N ASN A 376 4.37 0.75 17.60
CA ASN A 376 4.01 1.29 16.28
C ASN A 376 5.27 1.71 15.52
N THR A 377 5.28 1.53 14.22
CA THR A 377 6.46 1.80 13.36
C THR A 377 7.66 0.87 13.61
N THR A 378 7.47 -0.27 14.24
CA THR A 378 8.51 -1.31 14.23
C THR A 378 8.77 -1.76 12.80
N PRO A 379 10.04 -1.80 12.34
CA PRO A 379 10.36 -2.39 11.05
C PRO A 379 9.79 -3.80 10.93
N SER A 380 9.09 -4.11 9.84
CA SER A 380 8.46 -5.42 9.65
C SER A 380 9.45 -6.58 9.77
N SER A 381 10.70 -6.35 9.36
CA SER A 381 11.79 -7.32 9.54
C SER A 381 12.08 -7.69 11.01
N LEU A 382 11.69 -6.84 11.96
CA LEU A 382 11.92 -7.05 13.39
C LEU A 382 10.66 -7.49 14.15
N ILE A 383 9.48 -7.43 13.54
CA ILE A 383 8.21 -7.77 14.21
C ILE A 383 8.22 -9.23 14.69
N GLY A 384 8.66 -10.16 13.83
CA GLY A 384 8.77 -11.57 14.19
C GLY A 384 9.67 -11.78 15.40
N PHE A 385 10.84 -11.15 15.42
CA PHE A 385 11.82 -11.25 16.51
C PHE A 385 11.31 -10.62 17.80
N LEU A 386 10.88 -9.36 17.76
CA LEU A 386 10.44 -8.65 18.95
C LEU A 386 9.14 -9.21 19.54
N GLY A 387 8.23 -9.67 18.67
CA GLY A 387 6.95 -10.24 19.09
C GLY A 387 7.05 -11.64 19.67
N SER A 388 8.02 -12.46 19.23
CA SER A 388 8.23 -13.84 19.71
C SER A 388 9.37 -13.97 20.71
N ASN A 389 10.25 -12.97 20.79
CA ASN A 389 11.53 -13.03 21.50
C ASN A 389 12.37 -14.26 21.10
N ASP A 390 12.40 -14.57 19.77
CA ASP A 390 13.08 -15.73 19.22
C ASP A 390 14.01 -15.31 18.08
N SER A 391 15.31 -15.53 18.25
CA SER A 391 16.35 -15.14 17.28
C SER A 391 16.24 -15.87 15.93
N TRP A 392 15.67 -17.10 15.90
CA TRP A 392 15.47 -17.84 14.67
C TRP A 392 14.49 -17.14 13.70
N SER A 393 13.60 -16.32 14.23
CA SER A 393 12.68 -15.53 13.41
C SER A 393 13.40 -14.53 12.52
N LEU A 394 14.58 -13.98 12.95
CA LEU A 394 15.40 -13.08 12.11
C LEU A 394 16.00 -13.83 10.90
N LEU A 395 16.42 -15.07 11.10
CA LEU A 395 16.96 -15.87 10.02
C LEU A 395 15.88 -16.16 8.98
N ILE A 396 14.68 -16.54 9.41
CA ILE A 396 13.52 -16.79 8.52
C ILE A 396 13.13 -15.51 7.78
N THR A 397 13.07 -14.38 8.47
CA THR A 397 12.81 -13.06 7.90
C THR A 397 13.82 -12.73 6.79
N THR A 398 15.09 -12.98 7.04
CA THR A 398 16.18 -12.72 6.07
C THR A 398 16.03 -13.62 4.83
N ILE A 399 15.69 -14.88 5.02
CA ILE A 399 15.42 -15.82 3.91
C ILE A 399 14.23 -15.35 3.07
N ILE A 400 13.12 -14.98 3.70
CA ILE A 400 11.92 -14.49 3.00
C ILE A 400 12.25 -13.22 2.20
N PHE A 401 13.02 -12.29 2.80
CA PHE A 401 13.45 -11.08 2.10
C PHE A 401 14.33 -11.39 0.88
N ALA A 402 15.32 -12.27 1.02
CA ALA A 402 16.18 -12.68 -0.10
C ALA A 402 15.37 -13.33 -1.23
N LEU A 403 14.44 -14.22 -0.90
CA LEU A 403 13.55 -14.85 -1.88
C LEU A 403 12.63 -13.81 -2.55
N SER A 404 12.14 -12.83 -1.80
CA SER A 404 11.33 -11.73 -2.36
C SER A 404 12.12 -10.91 -3.38
N VAL A 405 13.40 -10.62 -3.10
CA VAL A 405 14.30 -9.93 -4.05
C VAL A 405 14.47 -10.75 -5.33
N ILE A 406 14.67 -12.07 -5.22
CA ILE A 406 14.81 -12.97 -6.37
C ILE A 406 13.54 -12.98 -7.22
N ILE A 407 12.34 -13.03 -6.58
CA ILE A 407 11.05 -13.02 -7.29
C ILE A 407 10.83 -11.69 -8.02
N TYR A 408 11.08 -10.55 -7.38
CA TYR A 408 10.84 -9.23 -8.00
C TYR A 408 11.79 -8.87 -9.12
N ARG A 409 13.06 -9.32 -9.04
CA ARG A 409 14.13 -8.94 -9.97
C ARG A 409 13.74 -9.03 -11.45
N PRO A 410 13.19 -10.15 -11.97
CA PRO A 410 12.85 -10.28 -13.39
C PRO A 410 11.71 -9.35 -13.82
N PHE A 411 10.72 -9.10 -12.96
CA PHE A 411 9.59 -8.22 -13.28
C PHE A 411 10.01 -6.75 -13.33
N ILE A 412 10.86 -6.31 -12.41
CA ILE A 412 11.39 -4.95 -12.41
C ILE A 412 12.33 -4.73 -13.60
N ALA A 413 13.11 -5.73 -14.02
CA ALA A 413 13.97 -5.64 -15.18
C ALA A 413 13.17 -5.36 -16.48
N ILE A 414 12.00 -5.96 -16.65
CA ILE A 414 11.13 -5.73 -17.82
C ILE A 414 10.40 -4.39 -17.72
N GLU A 415 9.89 -4.07 -16.55
CA GLU A 415 9.28 -2.76 -16.30
C GLU A 415 10.30 -1.65 -16.65
N THR A 416 11.61 -1.89 -16.41
CA THR A 416 12.66 -0.97 -16.81
C THR A 416 12.83 -0.83 -18.32
N SER A 417 12.55 -1.85 -19.10
CA SER A 417 12.72 -1.81 -20.57
C SER A 417 11.54 -1.16 -21.30
N GLU A 418 10.33 -1.22 -20.72
CA GLU A 418 9.09 -0.78 -21.39
C GLU A 418 8.70 0.68 -21.10
N VAL A 419 9.20 1.31 -20.04
CA VAL A 419 8.91 2.73 -19.72
C VAL A 419 9.82 3.66 -20.54
N SER A 420 9.79 3.51 -21.84
CA SER A 420 10.26 4.50 -22.82
C SER A 420 9.07 5.35 -23.35
N TYR A 421 8.12 5.68 -22.47
CA TYR A 421 6.97 6.55 -22.81
C TYR A 421 7.28 8.07 -22.73
N GLU A 422 8.57 8.42 -22.64
CA GLU A 422 9.00 9.80 -22.84
C GLU A 422 9.44 9.96 -24.32
N LYS A 423 8.48 10.06 -25.22
CA LYS A 423 8.60 10.83 -26.48
C LYS A 423 7.25 11.38 -26.88
#